data_e08086243bf4d05d73240c8217817313
#
_entry.id   e08086243bf4d05d73240c8217817313
#
_cell.length_a   1.000
_cell.length_b   1.000
_cell.length_c   1.000
_cell.angle_alpha   90.00
_cell.angle_beta   90.00
_cell.angle_gamma   90.00
#
_symmetry.space_group_name_H-M   'P 1'
#
loop_
_entity.id
_entity.type
_entity.pdbx_description
1 polymer ?
#
loop_
_entity_poly.entity_id
_entity_poly.type
_entity_poly.pdbx_seq_one_letter_code
_entity_poly.pdbx_strand_id
1 'polypeptide(L)'
;INFYLAFHNYDYMLIYQLDAWVFRDELQMWCEKGYDYIGSPLFMNISLQGEFPMYSKEMLGVGNGGFSLRRIQYCIKLLERWKWLPYLTPGYLWKIYSAEKLRGGWKKFYLFPFVAYIIFLKTLGVRNTLNYFIKSGIVNEDIYFSEWALHAWGVKVNLPSCTEASLFSLEVNPSYLYALNGKLPFGCHAFEKWEFDTFWSKYIQISI
;
A
#
# COMPACT_ATOMS: atom_id res chain seq x y z
N ILE A 1 11.29 -2.89 -12.84
CA ILE A 1 11.12 -4.28 -13.31
C ILE A 1 12.38 -5.12 -13.13
N ASN A 2 13.56 -4.59 -13.49
CA ASN A 2 14.83 -5.34 -13.42
C ASN A 2 15.11 -5.92 -12.02
N PHE A 3 14.68 -5.23 -10.97
CA PHE A 3 14.78 -5.71 -9.60
C PHE A 3 14.06 -7.06 -9.42
N TYR A 4 12.79 -7.17 -9.82
CA TYR A 4 12.04 -8.43 -9.69
C TYR A 4 12.52 -9.51 -10.67
N LEU A 5 12.96 -9.12 -11.87
CA LEU A 5 13.51 -10.06 -12.84
C LEU A 5 14.79 -10.74 -12.35
N ALA A 6 15.61 -10.05 -11.54
CA ALA A 6 16.81 -10.66 -10.95
C ALA A 6 16.48 -11.84 -10.00
N PHE A 7 15.24 -11.90 -9.49
CA PHE A 7 14.78 -12.94 -8.56
C PHE A 7 13.66 -13.81 -9.15
N HIS A 8 13.52 -13.85 -10.46
CA HIS A 8 12.40 -14.53 -11.16
C HIS A 8 12.28 -16.05 -10.87
N ASN A 9 13.35 -16.67 -10.36
CA ASN A 9 13.39 -18.08 -9.98
C ASN A 9 12.77 -18.37 -8.60
N TYR A 10 12.41 -17.35 -7.84
CA TYR A 10 11.74 -17.47 -6.56
C TYR A 10 10.26 -17.14 -6.68
N ASP A 11 9.43 -17.76 -5.84
CA ASP A 11 8.00 -17.48 -5.82
C ASP A 11 7.68 -16.17 -5.10
N TYR A 12 8.35 -15.94 -3.97
CA TYR A 12 8.11 -14.79 -3.09
C TYR A 12 9.41 -14.05 -2.77
N MET A 13 9.25 -12.79 -2.43
CA MET A 13 10.30 -11.92 -1.91
C MET A 13 9.78 -11.20 -0.66
N LEU A 14 10.50 -11.35 0.45
CA LEU A 14 10.31 -10.52 1.63
C LEU A 14 11.17 -9.26 1.48
N ILE A 15 10.54 -8.11 1.41
CA ILE A 15 11.22 -6.82 1.60
C ILE A 15 11.37 -6.61 3.10
N TYR A 16 12.60 -6.37 3.53
CA TYR A 16 12.97 -6.18 4.93
C TYR A 16 13.93 -5.00 5.04
N GLN A 17 13.43 -3.85 5.48
CA GLN A 17 14.25 -2.64 5.70
C GLN A 17 14.94 -2.70 7.07
N LEU A 18 15.94 -1.86 7.28
CA LEU A 18 16.77 -1.88 8.50
C LEU A 18 16.00 -1.58 9.78
N ASP A 19 14.90 -0.84 9.68
CA ASP A 19 13.97 -0.48 10.75
C ASP A 19 12.77 -1.44 10.86
N ALA A 20 12.93 -2.65 10.34
CA ALA A 20 11.97 -3.74 10.50
C ALA A 20 12.46 -4.75 11.56
N TRP A 21 11.52 -5.49 12.15
CA TRP A 21 11.82 -6.56 13.11
C TRP A 21 10.90 -7.76 12.90
N VAL A 22 11.45 -8.97 13.04
CA VAL A 22 10.70 -10.23 12.94
C VAL A 22 10.64 -10.88 14.32
N PHE A 23 9.45 -11.26 14.76
CA PHE A 23 9.21 -11.84 16.08
C PHE A 23 9.16 -13.36 16.07
N ARG A 24 8.84 -13.98 14.92
CA ARG A 24 8.60 -15.44 14.83
C ARG A 24 9.06 -15.99 13.48
N ASP A 25 9.38 -17.28 13.44
CA ASP A 25 9.68 -17.98 12.20
C ASP A 25 8.38 -18.49 11.53
N GLU A 26 7.71 -17.59 10.81
CA GLU A 26 6.43 -17.87 10.15
C GLU A 26 6.47 -17.57 8.63
N LEU A 27 7.65 -17.28 8.06
CA LEU A 27 7.73 -16.85 6.65
C LEU A 27 7.13 -17.86 5.68
N GLN A 28 7.40 -19.15 5.86
CA GLN A 28 6.84 -20.19 5.01
C GLN A 28 5.32 -20.21 5.07
N MET A 29 4.74 -20.12 6.25
CA MET A 29 3.29 -20.07 6.45
C MET A 29 2.67 -18.89 5.71
N TRP A 30 3.32 -17.73 5.73
CA TRP A 30 2.84 -16.54 5.00
C TRP A 30 2.94 -16.69 3.48
N CYS A 31 3.97 -17.37 2.96
CA CYS A 31 4.06 -17.73 1.54
C CYS A 31 2.95 -18.67 1.10
N GLU A 32 2.64 -19.69 1.93
CA GLU A 32 1.60 -20.69 1.66
C GLU A 32 0.18 -20.10 1.59
N LYS A 33 -0.08 -18.95 2.23
CA LYS A 33 -1.36 -18.23 2.11
C LYS A 33 -1.66 -17.72 0.70
N GLY A 34 -0.67 -17.60 -0.15
CA GLY A 34 -0.85 -17.34 -1.57
C GLY A 34 -1.24 -15.90 -1.93
N TYR A 35 -1.02 -14.92 -1.06
CA TYR A 35 -1.27 -13.51 -1.37
C TYR A 35 -0.28 -12.99 -2.43
N ASP A 36 -0.73 -12.10 -3.29
CA ASP A 36 0.13 -11.46 -4.27
C ASP A 36 0.98 -10.34 -3.65
N TYR A 37 0.42 -9.71 -2.62
CA TYR A 37 1.09 -8.71 -1.80
C TYR A 37 0.51 -8.75 -0.38
N ILE A 38 1.37 -8.67 0.63
CA ILE A 38 0.98 -8.43 2.02
C ILE A 38 2.00 -7.52 2.69
N GLY A 39 1.52 -6.55 3.44
CA GLY A 39 2.26 -5.65 4.33
C GLY A 39 1.37 -5.28 5.51
N SER A 40 1.61 -4.15 6.17
CA SER A 40 0.76 -3.71 7.27
C SER A 40 -0.52 -3.02 6.80
N PRO A 41 -1.56 -2.93 7.67
CA PRO A 41 -2.73 -2.11 7.39
C PRO A 41 -2.37 -0.64 7.18
N LEU A 42 -3.02 0.00 6.21
CA LEU A 42 -2.97 1.44 5.97
C LEU A 42 -4.07 2.14 6.74
N PHE A 43 -3.76 3.29 7.31
CA PHE A 43 -4.69 4.11 8.07
C PHE A 43 -4.85 5.50 7.42
N MET A 44 -6.03 6.10 7.62
CA MET A 44 -6.27 7.47 7.21
C MET A 44 -5.42 8.44 8.04
N ASN A 45 -4.60 9.26 7.38
CA ASN A 45 -3.90 10.34 8.03
C ASN A 45 -4.89 11.47 8.37
N ILE A 46 -4.95 11.86 9.62
CA ILE A 46 -5.84 12.90 10.15
C ILE A 46 -5.10 14.12 10.72
N SER A 47 -3.76 14.16 10.63
CA SER A 47 -3.01 15.30 11.13
C SER A 47 -3.29 16.56 10.31
N LEU A 48 -3.52 17.65 11.03
CA LEU A 48 -3.58 18.99 10.48
C LEU A 48 -2.15 19.53 10.32
N GLN A 49 -1.96 20.50 9.44
CA GLN A 49 -0.66 21.07 9.06
C GLN A 49 0.27 21.35 10.25
N GLY A 50 1.48 20.79 10.18
CA GLY A 50 2.59 21.11 11.10
C GLY A 50 2.73 20.23 12.32
N GLU A 51 1.82 19.30 12.59
CA GLU A 51 1.90 18.37 13.71
C GLU A 51 2.47 17.01 13.26
N PHE A 52 2.92 16.21 14.24
CA PHE A 52 3.28 14.81 13.99
C PHE A 52 2.12 14.08 13.32
N PRO A 53 2.38 13.19 12.35
CA PRO A 53 1.32 12.50 11.64
C PRO A 53 0.46 11.70 12.64
N MET A 54 -0.81 12.08 12.74
CA MET A 54 -1.83 11.34 13.48
C MET A 54 -2.67 10.53 12.50
N TYR A 55 -2.98 9.31 12.87
CA TYR A 55 -3.80 8.42 12.06
C TYR A 55 -5.09 8.05 12.79
N SER A 56 -6.16 7.94 12.04
CA SER A 56 -7.42 7.38 12.54
C SER A 56 -7.25 5.90 12.88
N LYS A 57 -8.26 5.31 13.52
CA LYS A 57 -8.34 3.86 13.71
C LYS A 57 -9.04 3.15 12.53
N GLU A 58 -9.44 3.89 11.51
CA GLU A 58 -10.06 3.36 10.30
C GLU A 58 -8.99 2.80 9.37
N MET A 59 -9.05 1.51 9.12
CA MET A 59 -8.17 0.82 8.18
C MET A 59 -8.70 0.98 6.75
N LEU A 60 -7.87 1.50 5.86
CA LEU A 60 -8.22 1.80 4.47
C LEU A 60 -7.88 0.68 3.51
N GLY A 61 -6.90 -0.16 3.85
CA GLY A 61 -6.37 -1.21 2.99
C GLY A 61 -5.05 -1.74 3.49
N VAL A 62 -4.28 -2.34 2.61
CA VAL A 62 -3.00 -2.99 2.91
C VAL A 62 -1.89 -2.36 2.10
N GLY A 63 -0.78 -2.03 2.73
CA GLY A 63 0.39 -1.43 2.09
C GLY A 63 1.66 -1.70 2.86
N ASN A 64 2.51 -0.68 2.94
CA ASN A 64 3.81 -0.68 3.58
C ASN A 64 4.89 -1.42 2.79
N GLY A 65 5.74 -0.63 2.11
CA GLY A 65 6.84 -1.15 1.29
C GLY A 65 8.01 -1.72 2.10
N GLY A 66 8.21 -1.23 3.33
CA GLY A 66 9.43 -1.51 4.12
C GLY A 66 9.48 -2.89 4.77
N PHE A 67 8.31 -3.45 5.11
CA PHE A 67 8.18 -4.86 5.51
C PHE A 67 6.97 -5.48 4.81
N SER A 68 7.23 -6.15 3.69
CA SER A 68 6.17 -6.71 2.85
C SER A 68 6.62 -7.99 2.15
N LEU A 69 5.71 -8.95 2.04
CA LEU A 69 5.90 -10.18 1.27
C LEU A 69 5.19 -10.03 -0.08
N ARG A 70 5.90 -10.28 -1.16
CA ARG A 70 5.46 -10.03 -2.53
C ARG A 70 5.62 -11.26 -3.39
N ARG A 71 4.60 -11.65 -4.13
CA ARG A 71 4.72 -12.68 -5.16
C ARG A 71 5.44 -12.10 -6.37
N ILE A 72 6.61 -12.62 -6.70
CA ILE A 72 7.49 -12.06 -7.71
C ILE A 72 6.84 -12.06 -9.10
N GLN A 73 6.20 -13.15 -9.48
CA GLN A 73 5.54 -13.26 -10.79
C GLN A 73 4.37 -12.27 -10.95
N TYR A 74 3.65 -11.97 -9.85
CA TYR A 74 2.62 -10.92 -9.85
C TYR A 74 3.24 -9.54 -10.12
N CYS A 75 4.29 -9.19 -9.40
CA CYS A 75 4.97 -7.91 -9.57
C CYS A 75 5.55 -7.74 -10.99
N ILE A 76 6.17 -8.78 -11.55
CA ILE A 76 6.68 -8.77 -12.92
C ILE A 76 5.55 -8.55 -13.92
N LYS A 77 4.48 -9.35 -13.87
CA LYS A 77 3.33 -9.23 -14.77
C LYS A 77 2.69 -7.85 -14.72
N LEU A 78 2.53 -7.30 -13.51
CA LEU A 78 1.96 -5.97 -13.32
C LEU A 78 2.84 -4.92 -14.00
N LEU A 79 4.14 -4.91 -13.72
CA LEU A 79 5.09 -3.93 -14.26
C LEU A 79 5.27 -4.05 -15.78
N GLU A 80 5.23 -5.25 -16.35
CA GLU A 80 5.34 -5.44 -17.81
C GLU A 80 4.10 -4.95 -18.53
N ARG A 81 2.92 -5.40 -18.10
CA ARG A 81 1.67 -5.15 -18.81
C ARG A 81 1.24 -3.69 -18.77
N TRP A 82 1.33 -3.05 -17.61
CA TRP A 82 0.83 -1.67 -17.43
C TRP A 82 1.92 -0.60 -17.53
N LYS A 83 3.10 -0.96 -17.98
CA LYS A 83 4.19 0.00 -18.22
C LYS A 83 3.76 1.14 -19.14
N TRP A 84 3.03 0.81 -20.20
CA TRP A 84 2.59 1.75 -21.24
C TRP A 84 1.07 1.79 -21.46
N LEU A 85 0.33 0.85 -20.89
CA LEU A 85 -1.12 0.82 -20.98
C LEU A 85 -1.78 1.63 -19.87
N PRO A 86 -3.03 2.11 -20.08
CA PRO A 86 -3.80 2.75 -19.01
C PRO A 86 -3.92 1.82 -17.81
N TYR A 87 -3.55 2.30 -16.63
CA TYR A 87 -3.50 1.47 -15.41
C TYR A 87 -4.80 1.49 -14.64
N LEU A 88 -5.25 2.70 -14.21
CA LEU A 88 -6.45 2.85 -13.41
C LEU A 88 -7.71 2.93 -14.30
N THR A 89 -8.79 2.31 -13.83
CA THR A 89 -10.09 2.33 -14.51
C THR A 89 -10.75 3.72 -14.50
N PRO A 90 -11.57 4.07 -15.51
CA PRO A 90 -12.30 5.34 -15.53
C PRO A 90 -13.17 5.56 -14.29
N GLY A 91 -13.80 4.50 -13.78
CA GLY A 91 -14.62 4.56 -12.56
C GLY A 91 -13.84 4.97 -11.33
N TYR A 92 -12.64 4.43 -11.16
CA TYR A 92 -11.77 4.80 -10.04
C TYR A 92 -11.19 6.21 -10.21
N LEU A 93 -10.79 6.56 -11.42
CA LEU A 93 -10.35 7.93 -11.74
C LEU A 93 -11.47 8.93 -11.44
N TRP A 94 -12.72 8.60 -11.80
CA TRP A 94 -13.87 9.42 -11.47
C TRP A 94 -14.02 9.58 -9.95
N LYS A 95 -13.95 8.49 -9.19
CA LYS A 95 -14.03 8.51 -7.71
C LYS A 95 -13.01 9.47 -7.11
N ILE A 96 -11.74 9.38 -7.52
CA ILE A 96 -10.65 10.23 -7.00
C ILE A 96 -10.89 11.70 -7.37
N TYR A 97 -11.04 12.00 -8.65
CA TYR A 97 -11.12 13.38 -9.13
C TYR A 97 -12.40 14.08 -8.75
N SER A 98 -13.54 13.36 -8.69
CA SER A 98 -14.80 13.96 -8.27
C SER A 98 -14.80 14.28 -6.77
N ALA A 99 -14.23 13.42 -5.95
CA ALA A 99 -14.09 13.64 -4.52
C ALA A 99 -13.24 14.87 -4.21
N GLU A 100 -12.18 15.10 -4.97
CA GLU A 100 -11.24 16.21 -4.78
C GLU A 100 -11.81 17.54 -5.35
N LYS A 101 -12.25 17.52 -6.61
CA LYS A 101 -12.55 18.76 -7.37
C LYS A 101 -13.99 19.15 -7.40
N LEU A 102 -14.93 18.22 -7.13
CA LEU A 102 -16.36 18.50 -7.16
C LEU A 102 -16.95 18.69 -5.76
N ARG A 103 -16.13 18.84 -4.72
CA ARG A 103 -16.57 19.22 -3.38
C ARG A 103 -16.96 20.70 -3.39
N GLY A 104 -18.27 20.98 -3.32
CA GLY A 104 -18.82 22.31 -3.06
C GLY A 104 -19.69 22.90 -4.15
N GLY A 105 -21.00 23.04 -3.87
CA GLY A 105 -21.99 23.92 -4.48
C GLY A 105 -22.05 23.94 -6.03
N TRP A 106 -22.34 25.11 -6.57
CA TRP A 106 -22.51 25.40 -8.01
C TRP A 106 -21.23 25.15 -8.86
N LYS A 107 -20.06 25.12 -8.24
CA LYS A 107 -18.78 24.83 -8.93
C LYS A 107 -18.77 23.47 -9.63
N LYS A 108 -19.59 22.52 -9.18
CA LYS A 108 -19.73 21.18 -9.81
C LYS A 108 -20.13 21.27 -11.28
N PHE A 109 -21.05 22.17 -11.63
CA PHE A 109 -21.57 22.28 -13.00
C PHE A 109 -20.52 22.79 -13.99
N TYR A 110 -19.68 23.73 -13.57
CA TYR A 110 -18.62 24.26 -14.43
C TYR A 110 -17.40 23.37 -14.53
N LEU A 111 -17.06 22.65 -13.47
CA LEU A 111 -15.89 21.77 -13.44
C LEU A 111 -16.16 20.38 -14.03
N PHE A 112 -17.43 19.95 -14.11
CA PHE A 112 -17.79 18.64 -14.62
C PHE A 112 -17.23 18.33 -16.02
N PRO A 113 -17.40 19.19 -17.04
CA PRO A 113 -16.86 18.94 -18.37
C PRO A 113 -15.33 18.84 -18.37
N PHE A 114 -14.67 19.65 -17.57
CA PHE A 114 -13.21 19.63 -17.42
C PHE A 114 -12.72 18.33 -16.76
N VAL A 115 -13.37 17.90 -15.69
CA VAL A 115 -13.06 16.63 -15.02
C VAL A 115 -13.30 15.45 -15.95
N ALA A 116 -14.42 15.43 -16.68
CA ALA A 116 -14.73 14.41 -17.67
C ALA A 116 -13.68 14.36 -18.77
N TYR A 117 -13.23 15.49 -19.29
CA TYR A 117 -12.16 15.57 -20.27
C TYR A 117 -10.82 15.03 -19.76
N ILE A 118 -10.43 15.38 -18.52
CA ILE A 118 -9.21 14.84 -17.90
C ILE A 118 -9.30 13.31 -17.76
N ILE A 119 -10.44 12.79 -17.32
CA ILE A 119 -10.65 11.35 -17.15
C ILE A 119 -10.58 10.66 -18.51
N PHE A 120 -11.18 11.22 -19.55
CA PHE A 120 -11.08 10.72 -20.91
C PHE A 120 -9.63 10.61 -21.37
N LEU A 121 -8.81 11.65 -21.23
CA LEU A 121 -7.39 11.60 -21.57
C LEU A 121 -6.64 10.52 -20.77
N LYS A 122 -6.92 10.39 -19.48
CA LYS A 122 -6.32 9.35 -18.63
C LYS A 122 -6.74 7.95 -19.04
N THR A 123 -7.97 7.78 -19.51
CA THR A 123 -8.45 6.51 -20.07
C THR A 123 -7.68 6.11 -21.33
N LEU A 124 -7.20 7.08 -22.10
CA LEU A 124 -6.30 6.88 -23.23
C LEU A 124 -4.82 6.68 -22.83
N GLY A 125 -4.51 6.67 -21.54
CA GLY A 125 -3.17 6.45 -21.00
C GLY A 125 -2.38 7.73 -20.67
N VAL A 126 -2.92 8.91 -20.94
CA VAL A 126 -2.23 10.17 -20.61
C VAL A 126 -2.12 10.31 -19.10
N ARG A 127 -0.89 10.25 -18.58
CA ARG A 127 -0.60 10.29 -17.13
C ARG A 127 -1.39 9.24 -16.32
N ASN A 128 -1.63 8.08 -16.91
CA ASN A 128 -2.30 6.94 -16.29
C ASN A 128 -1.63 5.61 -16.69
N THR A 129 -0.32 5.56 -16.65
CA THR A 129 0.48 4.33 -16.84
C THR A 129 1.33 4.10 -15.60
N LEU A 130 1.71 2.86 -15.32
CA LEU A 130 2.63 2.58 -14.22
C LEU A 130 3.96 3.32 -14.36
N ASN A 131 4.48 3.41 -15.58
CA ASN A 131 5.71 4.16 -15.85
C ASN A 131 5.58 5.65 -15.48
N TYR A 132 4.43 6.26 -15.74
CA TYR A 132 4.16 7.64 -15.32
C TYR A 132 4.12 7.75 -13.78
N PHE A 133 3.38 6.89 -13.10
CA PHE A 133 3.25 6.95 -11.64
C PHE A 133 4.58 6.72 -10.93
N ILE A 134 5.36 5.72 -11.34
CA ILE A 134 6.68 5.44 -10.78
C ILE A 134 7.63 6.63 -10.97
N LYS A 135 7.65 7.24 -12.17
CA LYS A 135 8.51 8.39 -12.44
C LYS A 135 8.08 9.67 -11.74
N SER A 136 6.79 9.84 -11.51
CA SER A 136 6.25 11.05 -10.86
C SER A 136 6.38 11.03 -9.35
N GLY A 137 6.58 9.87 -8.72
CA GLY A 137 6.67 9.74 -7.26
C GLY A 137 5.41 10.21 -6.51
N ILE A 138 4.24 10.19 -7.18
CA ILE A 138 2.97 10.72 -6.62
C ILE A 138 2.53 9.91 -5.40
N VAL A 139 2.78 8.60 -5.41
CA VAL A 139 2.48 7.69 -4.30
C VAL A 139 3.64 6.72 -4.11
N ASN A 140 3.72 6.13 -2.93
CA ASN A 140 4.69 5.09 -2.62
C ASN A 140 4.46 3.83 -3.48
N GLU A 141 5.52 3.08 -3.70
CA GLU A 141 5.49 1.92 -4.60
C GLU A 141 4.52 0.80 -4.17
N ASP A 142 4.36 0.61 -2.87
CA ASP A 142 3.48 -0.37 -2.27
C ASP A 142 2.02 -0.21 -2.70
N ILE A 143 1.56 1.04 -2.86
CA ILE A 143 0.21 1.37 -3.32
C ILE A 143 -0.05 0.84 -4.74
N TYR A 144 0.96 0.81 -5.63
CA TYR A 144 0.78 0.26 -6.98
C TYR A 144 0.53 -1.24 -6.97
N PHE A 145 1.20 -1.96 -6.05
CA PHE A 145 1.10 -3.41 -5.96
C PHE A 145 -0.08 -3.87 -5.11
N SER A 146 -0.67 -2.98 -4.33
CA SER A 146 -1.77 -3.29 -3.43
C SER A 146 -3.06 -2.55 -3.83
N GLU A 147 -3.38 -1.45 -3.18
CA GLU A 147 -4.66 -0.76 -3.28
C GLU A 147 -5.03 -0.32 -4.71
N TRP A 148 -4.09 0.22 -5.46
CA TRP A 148 -4.37 0.64 -6.82
C TRP A 148 -4.54 -0.53 -7.79
N ALA A 149 -3.90 -1.67 -7.51
CA ALA A 149 -4.07 -2.87 -8.31
C ALA A 149 -5.51 -3.40 -8.28
N LEU A 150 -6.25 -3.20 -7.17
CA LEU A 150 -7.68 -3.52 -7.07
C LEU A 150 -8.53 -2.74 -8.09
N HIS A 151 -8.05 -1.59 -8.54
CA HIS A 151 -8.74 -0.67 -9.43
C HIS A 151 -8.11 -0.58 -10.82
N ALA A 152 -7.14 -1.45 -11.11
CA ALA A 152 -6.46 -1.50 -12.38
C ALA A 152 -7.22 -2.32 -13.43
N TRP A 153 -7.06 -1.97 -14.70
CA TRP A 153 -7.71 -2.66 -15.81
C TRP A 153 -7.29 -4.13 -15.91
N GLY A 154 -8.26 -5.05 -15.68
CA GLY A 154 -8.04 -6.48 -15.85
C GLY A 154 -6.95 -7.08 -14.95
N VAL A 155 -6.61 -6.43 -13.86
CA VAL A 155 -5.79 -6.98 -12.78
C VAL A 155 -6.70 -7.75 -11.84
N LYS A 156 -6.28 -8.97 -11.53
CA LYS A 156 -6.81 -9.74 -10.39
C LYS A 156 -5.66 -9.81 -9.40
N VAL A 157 -5.85 -9.25 -8.23
CA VAL A 157 -4.89 -9.27 -7.13
C VAL A 157 -5.50 -9.95 -5.93
N ASN A 158 -4.75 -10.84 -5.30
CA ASN A 158 -5.12 -11.51 -4.06
C ASN A 158 -4.44 -10.80 -2.89
N LEU A 159 -5.18 -9.93 -2.20
CA LEU A 159 -4.73 -9.22 -0.99
C LEU A 159 -5.42 -9.80 0.25
N PRO A 160 -4.76 -9.78 1.41
CA PRO A 160 -5.41 -10.13 2.67
C PRO A 160 -6.41 -9.05 3.09
N SER A 161 -7.28 -9.38 4.03
CA SER A 161 -8.02 -8.37 4.80
C SER A 161 -7.06 -7.55 5.67
N CYS A 162 -7.50 -6.35 6.10
CA CYS A 162 -6.70 -5.55 7.04
C CYS A 162 -6.44 -6.28 8.37
N THR A 163 -7.39 -7.08 8.84
CA THR A 163 -7.22 -7.92 10.04
C THR A 163 -6.13 -8.97 9.83
N GLU A 164 -6.13 -9.65 8.69
CA GLU A 164 -5.08 -10.63 8.36
C GLU A 164 -3.71 -9.94 8.20
N ALA A 165 -3.68 -8.80 7.52
CA ALA A 165 -2.47 -7.98 7.34
C ALA A 165 -1.87 -7.54 8.69
N SER A 166 -2.70 -7.22 9.67
CA SER A 166 -2.25 -6.84 11.02
C SER A 166 -1.60 -8.00 11.80
N LEU A 167 -1.86 -9.24 11.42
CA LEU A 167 -1.16 -10.41 11.95
C LEU A 167 0.20 -10.64 11.28
N PHE A 168 0.35 -10.16 10.05
CA PHE A 168 1.61 -10.19 9.34
C PHE A 168 2.54 -9.06 9.80
N SER A 169 2.09 -7.82 9.77
CA SER A 169 2.94 -6.67 10.10
C SER A 169 2.17 -5.54 10.79
N LEU A 170 2.84 -4.90 11.75
CA LEU A 170 2.39 -3.63 12.34
C LEU A 170 3.38 -2.52 11.97
N GLU A 171 2.84 -1.33 11.70
CA GLU A 171 3.60 -0.09 11.56
C GLU A 171 2.91 1.03 12.33
N VAL A 172 1.87 1.61 11.78
CA VAL A 172 1.08 2.68 12.39
C VAL A 172 0.08 2.10 13.39
N ASN A 173 -0.14 2.78 14.51
CA ASN A 173 -1.05 2.37 15.59
C ASN A 173 -0.75 0.95 16.14
N PRO A 174 0.50 0.58 16.46
CA PRO A 174 0.85 -0.79 16.84
C PRO A 174 0.16 -1.25 18.13
N SER A 175 0.06 -0.42 19.15
CA SER A 175 -0.64 -0.77 20.39
C SER A 175 -2.12 -1.04 20.19
N TYR A 176 -2.78 -0.28 19.31
CA TYR A 176 -4.18 -0.49 18.94
C TYR A 176 -4.38 -1.83 18.23
N LEU A 177 -3.55 -2.12 17.22
CA LEU A 177 -3.65 -3.39 16.48
C LEU A 177 -3.29 -4.59 17.36
N TYR A 178 -2.31 -4.44 18.26
CA TYR A 178 -1.99 -5.48 19.24
C TYR A 178 -3.18 -5.76 20.16
N ALA A 179 -3.87 -4.73 20.63
CA ALA A 179 -5.07 -4.89 21.47
C ALA A 179 -6.21 -5.62 20.72
N LEU A 180 -6.36 -5.38 19.41
CA LEU A 180 -7.33 -6.10 18.59
C LEU A 180 -6.95 -7.57 18.38
N ASN A 181 -5.68 -7.86 18.14
CA ASN A 181 -5.20 -9.19 17.78
C ASN A 181 -4.91 -10.09 18.99
N GLY A 182 -4.66 -9.53 20.17
CA GLY A 182 -4.24 -10.23 21.38
C GLY A 182 -2.84 -10.85 21.30
N LYS A 183 -2.06 -10.59 20.25
CA LYS A 183 -0.72 -11.15 20.01
C LYS A 183 0.13 -10.26 19.13
N LEU A 184 1.47 -10.42 19.22
CA LEU A 184 2.40 -9.79 18.31
C LEU A 184 2.22 -10.33 16.87
N PRO A 185 2.50 -9.51 15.85
CA PRO A 185 2.51 -9.93 14.44
C PRO A 185 3.70 -10.85 14.13
N PHE A 186 3.80 -11.30 12.88
CA PHE A 186 5.01 -11.94 12.36
C PHE A 186 6.19 -10.96 12.39
N GLY A 187 5.99 -9.71 11.96
CA GLY A 187 7.00 -8.67 12.02
C GLY A 187 6.42 -7.27 12.19
N CYS A 188 7.28 -6.26 12.18
CA CYS A 188 6.90 -4.86 12.17
C CYS A 188 7.86 -4.03 11.34
N HIS A 189 7.46 -2.78 11.04
CA HIS A 189 8.28 -1.81 10.31
C HIS A 189 8.21 -0.46 10.99
N ALA A 190 9.26 0.34 10.80
CA ALA A 190 9.39 1.68 11.36
C ALA A 190 9.09 1.71 12.89
N PHE A 191 9.51 0.66 13.60
CA PHE A 191 9.21 0.49 15.01
C PHE A 191 9.81 1.62 15.86
N GLU A 192 10.93 2.22 15.45
CA GLU A 192 11.53 3.37 16.13
C GLU A 192 10.68 4.63 16.01
N LYS A 193 9.92 4.75 14.91
CA LYS A 193 9.09 5.92 14.61
C LYS A 193 7.73 5.90 15.29
N TRP A 194 7.16 4.70 15.46
CA TRP A 194 5.79 4.54 15.93
C TRP A 194 5.72 3.87 17.29
N GLU A 195 5.40 4.63 18.32
CA GLU A 195 5.16 4.16 19.69
C GLU A 195 6.34 3.33 20.29
N PHE A 196 7.61 3.68 19.95
CA PHE A 196 8.74 2.90 20.46
C PHE A 196 8.74 2.84 21.98
N ASP A 197 8.78 3.99 22.66
CA ASP A 197 8.91 4.07 24.13
C ASP A 197 7.70 3.49 24.86
N THR A 198 6.52 3.61 24.29
CA THR A 198 5.26 3.21 24.95
C THR A 198 4.86 1.76 24.65
N PHE A 199 5.28 1.22 23.52
CA PHE A 199 4.87 -0.10 23.07
C PHE A 199 6.05 -1.00 22.70
N TRP A 200 6.87 -0.65 21.70
CA TRP A 200 7.87 -1.55 21.13
C TRP A 200 9.04 -1.85 22.07
N SER A 201 9.46 -0.91 22.93
CA SER A 201 10.55 -1.11 23.90
C SER A 201 10.35 -2.30 24.84
N LYS A 202 9.13 -2.80 24.98
CA LYS A 202 8.79 -4.00 25.75
C LYS A 202 9.18 -5.30 25.04
N TYR A 203 9.33 -5.26 23.71
CA TYR A 203 9.50 -6.44 22.87
C TYR A 203 10.80 -6.40 22.05
N ILE A 204 11.33 -5.21 21.78
CA ILE A 204 12.52 -4.99 20.96
C ILE A 204 13.58 -4.33 21.85
N GLN A 205 14.70 -5.02 22.06
CA GLN A 205 15.86 -4.48 22.77
C GLN A 205 16.92 -4.09 21.74
N ILE A 206 17.20 -2.81 21.64
CA ILE A 206 18.28 -2.29 20.83
C ILE A 206 19.51 -2.19 21.73
N SER A 207 20.54 -3.01 21.47
CA SER A 207 21.85 -2.83 22.08
C SER A 207 22.50 -1.59 21.45
N ILE A 208 22.64 -0.53 22.20
CA ILE A 208 23.38 0.67 21.80
C ILE A 208 24.85 0.44 22.06
#